data_98b7d7c9256bbdc0a6d3b679ceaf6224
#
_entry.id   98b7d7c9256bbdc0a6d3b679ceaf6224
#
_cell.length_a   1.000
_cell.length_b   1.000
_cell.length_c   1.000
_cell.angle_alpha   90.00
_cell.angle_beta   90.00
_cell.angle_gamma   90.00
#
_symmetry.space_group_name_H-M   'P 1'
#
loop_
_entity.id
_entity.type
_entity.pdbx_description
1 polymer ?
#
loop_
_entity_poly.entity_id
_entity_poly.type
_entity_poly.pdbx_seq_one_letter_code
_entity_poly.pdbx_strand_id
1 'polypeptide(L)'
;MVRFEKETLLVHQTASGASYEIDVYRYDPPNPTETVYLQGGLHGIELTGIPVLYEFMKLVEEAQLPHRIICVPQSNPMGLDSQIMGVQSGYN
;
A
#
# COMPACT_ATOMS: atom_id res chain seq x y z
N MET A 1 7.86 21.57 0.88
CA MET A 1 6.91 20.65 1.56
C MET A 1 7.12 19.23 1.03
N VAL A 2 7.29 18.28 1.94
CA VAL A 2 7.46 16.87 1.58
C VAL A 2 6.09 16.23 1.30
N ARG A 3 6.02 15.41 0.26
CA ARG A 3 4.79 14.70 -0.11
C ARG A 3 5.08 13.23 -0.33
N PHE A 4 4.05 12.40 -0.26
CA PHE A 4 4.17 11.01 -0.67
C PHE A 4 4.38 10.91 -2.18
N GLU A 5 5.31 10.05 -2.58
CA GLU A 5 5.54 9.70 -3.97
C GLU A 5 5.10 8.25 -4.17
N LYS A 6 4.43 8.00 -5.29
CA LYS A 6 3.91 6.68 -5.61
C LYS A 6 4.84 5.97 -6.57
N GLU A 7 5.17 4.72 -6.25
CA GLU A 7 5.84 3.79 -7.13
C GLU A 7 4.94 2.58 -7.34
N THR A 8 4.77 2.15 -8.59
CA THR A 8 3.91 1.02 -8.91
C THR A 8 4.77 -0.16 -9.34
N LEU A 9 4.55 -1.31 -8.69
CA LEU A 9 5.30 -2.54 -8.96
C LEU A 9 4.38 -3.57 -9.60
N LEU A 10 4.82 -4.19 -10.69
CA LEU A 10 4.11 -5.31 -11.31
C LEU A 10 4.33 -6.57 -10.47
N VAL A 11 3.26 -7.18 -10.00
CA VAL A 11 3.31 -8.37 -9.16
C VAL A 11 2.98 -9.62 -9.94
N HIS A 12 1.96 -9.56 -10.80
CA HIS A 12 1.45 -10.71 -11.51
C HIS A 12 0.74 -10.29 -12.78
N GLN A 13 0.89 -11.10 -13.83
CA GLN A 13 0.16 -10.93 -15.07
C GLN A 13 -0.57 -12.22 -15.39
N THR A 14 -1.87 -12.12 -15.65
CA THR A 14 -2.70 -13.30 -15.97
C THR A 14 -2.53 -13.71 -17.41
N ALA A 15 -2.99 -14.92 -17.74
CA ALA A 15 -2.94 -15.45 -19.11
C ALA A 15 -3.76 -14.60 -20.09
N SER A 16 -4.79 -13.90 -19.62
CA SER A 16 -5.60 -13.02 -20.44
C SER A 16 -4.96 -11.64 -20.66
N GLY A 17 -3.80 -11.38 -20.06
CA GLY A 17 -3.10 -10.10 -20.17
C GLY A 17 -3.43 -9.09 -19.09
N ALA A 18 -4.31 -9.41 -18.14
CA ALA A 18 -4.58 -8.53 -17.02
C ALA A 18 -3.37 -8.47 -16.08
N SER A 19 -3.09 -7.28 -15.53
CA SER A 19 -1.95 -7.08 -14.64
C SER A 19 -2.44 -6.79 -13.23
N TYR A 20 -1.73 -7.32 -12.25
CA TYR A 20 -1.92 -6.98 -10.84
C TYR A 20 -0.68 -6.24 -10.37
N GLU A 21 -0.88 -5.05 -9.82
CA GLU A 21 0.18 -4.15 -9.42
C GLU A 21 0.01 -3.75 -7.96
N ILE A 22 1.14 -3.44 -7.30
CA ILE A 22 1.13 -2.90 -5.95
C ILE A 22 1.65 -1.48 -6.01
N ASP A 23 0.90 -0.55 -5.42
CA ASP A 23 1.33 0.83 -5.25
C ASP A 23 2.02 0.98 -3.91
N VAL A 24 3.25 1.50 -3.94
CA VAL A 24 4.04 1.82 -2.76
C VAL A 24 4.13 3.33 -2.65
N TYR A 25 3.72 3.87 -1.52
CA TYR A 25 3.78 5.29 -1.26
C TYR A 25 4.91 5.58 -0.28
N ARG A 26 5.82 6.49 -0.65
CA ARG A 26 6.97 6.85 0.15
C ARG A 26 6.94 8.32 0.52
N TYR A 27 7.16 8.59 1.79
CA TYR A 27 7.32 9.93 2.32
C TYR A 27 8.74 10.01 2.90
N ASP A 28 9.59 10.82 2.27
CA ASP A 28 11.01 10.90 2.61
C ASP A 28 11.38 12.32 3.04
N PRO A 29 11.21 12.67 4.34
CA PRO A 29 11.66 13.97 4.84
C PRO A 29 13.19 14.01 4.95
N PRO A 30 13.79 15.21 4.98
CA PRO A 30 15.22 15.31 5.21
C PRO A 30 15.57 14.83 6.62
N ASN A 31 16.68 14.10 6.75
CA ASN A 31 17.19 13.60 8.03
C ASN A 31 16.13 12.91 8.87
N PRO A 32 15.50 11.84 8.36
CA PRO A 32 14.42 11.18 9.08
C PRO A 32 14.92 10.57 10.39
N THR A 33 14.11 10.70 11.44
CA THR A 33 14.44 10.13 12.76
C THR A 33 14.21 8.63 12.81
N GLU A 34 13.17 8.16 12.15
CA GLU A 34 12.80 6.74 12.11
C GLU A 34 12.20 6.40 10.74
N THR A 35 12.09 5.11 10.48
CA THR A 35 11.36 4.61 9.31
C THR A 35 10.19 3.78 9.79
N VAL A 36 9.00 4.11 9.33
CA VAL A 36 7.76 3.40 9.67
C VAL A 36 7.23 2.74 8.39
N TYR A 37 6.93 1.46 8.48
CA TYR A 37 6.32 0.70 7.39
C TYR A 37 4.90 0.33 7.77
N LEU A 38 3.95 0.65 6.89
CA LEU A 38 2.54 0.36 7.08
C LEU A 38 1.99 -0.38 5.86
N GLN A 39 1.22 -1.42 6.10
CA GLN A 39 0.56 -2.11 5.00
C GLN A 39 -0.88 -2.47 5.37
N GLY A 40 -1.71 -2.51 4.36
CA GLY A 40 -3.11 -2.89 4.49
C GLY A 40 -3.52 -3.78 3.32
N GLY A 41 -4.77 -4.25 3.33
CA GLY A 41 -5.28 -5.08 2.25
C GLY A 41 -4.54 -6.39 2.08
N LEU A 42 -3.95 -6.93 3.16
CA LEU A 42 -3.19 -8.18 3.10
C LEU A 42 -4.10 -9.36 2.78
N HIS A 43 -5.28 -9.41 3.40
CA HIS A 43 -6.30 -10.40 3.09
C HIS A 43 -7.43 -9.75 2.30
N GLY A 44 -7.93 -10.43 1.27
CA GLY A 44 -8.91 -9.86 0.35
C GLY A 44 -10.23 -9.45 0.97
N ILE A 45 -10.59 -10.00 2.14
CA ILE A 45 -11.82 -9.64 2.85
C ILE A 45 -11.63 -8.48 3.83
N GLU A 46 -10.40 -8.03 4.05
CA GLU A 46 -10.07 -6.98 5.02
C GLU A 46 -9.93 -5.64 4.30
N LEU A 47 -11.06 -5.02 3.97
CA LEU A 47 -11.07 -3.79 3.17
C LEU A 47 -11.08 -2.51 4.01
N THR A 48 -11.46 -2.59 5.29
CA THR A 48 -11.68 -1.39 6.12
C THR A 48 -10.41 -0.61 6.44
N GLY A 49 -9.24 -1.27 6.45
CA GLY A 49 -7.97 -0.60 6.72
C GLY A 49 -7.45 0.26 5.57
N ILE A 50 -7.93 0.03 4.35
CA ILE A 50 -7.42 0.74 3.17
C ILE A 50 -7.72 2.25 3.21
N PRO A 51 -8.98 2.69 3.39
CA PRO A 51 -9.25 4.12 3.47
C PRO A 51 -8.61 4.79 4.69
N VAL A 52 -8.41 4.04 5.78
CA VAL A 52 -7.70 4.57 6.95
C VAL A 52 -6.26 4.92 6.61
N LEU A 53 -5.57 4.08 5.84
CA LEU A 53 -4.19 4.34 5.44
C LEU A 53 -4.08 5.55 4.51
N TYR A 54 -5.02 5.73 3.58
CA TYR A 54 -5.02 6.90 2.71
C TYR A 54 -5.25 8.19 3.52
N GLU A 55 -6.15 8.15 4.49
CA GLU A 55 -6.37 9.29 5.37
C GLU A 55 -5.14 9.58 6.23
N PHE A 56 -4.48 8.53 6.72
CA PHE A 56 -3.24 8.68 7.48
C PHE A 56 -2.16 9.38 6.64
N MET A 57 -1.97 8.97 5.39
CA MET A 57 -0.99 9.61 4.52
C MET A 57 -1.27 11.10 4.34
N LYS A 58 -2.54 11.47 4.20
CA LYS A 58 -2.94 12.86 4.10
C LYS A 58 -2.57 13.64 5.37
N LEU A 59 -2.81 13.07 6.53
CA LEU A 59 -2.47 13.70 7.80
C LEU A 59 -0.96 13.84 7.98
N VAL A 60 -0.17 12.87 7.52
CA VAL A 60 1.29 12.94 7.56
C VAL A 60 1.78 14.14 6.74
N GLU A 61 1.24 14.32 5.54
CA GLU A 61 1.63 15.46 4.69
C GLU A 61 1.22 16.79 5.31
N GLU A 62 0.04 16.87 5.91
CA GLU A 62 -0.40 18.09 6.58
C GLU A 62 0.48 18.44 7.78
N ALA A 63 0.85 17.45 8.56
CA ALA A 63 1.67 17.64 9.76
C ALA A 63 3.16 17.75 9.46
N GLN A 64 3.62 17.32 8.29
CA GLN A 64 5.03 17.28 7.90
C GLN A 64 5.86 16.55 8.95
N LEU A 65 5.52 15.27 9.19
CA LEU A 65 6.20 14.45 10.18
C LEU A 65 7.69 14.28 9.85
N PRO A 66 8.55 14.14 10.88
CA PRO A 66 9.99 13.99 10.66
C PRO A 66 10.43 12.56 10.37
N HIS A 67 9.51 11.63 10.21
CA HIS A 67 9.80 10.21 9.98
C HIS A 67 9.68 9.87 8.51
N ARG A 68 10.51 8.93 8.04
CA ARG A 68 10.29 8.28 6.75
C ARG A 68 9.11 7.33 6.88
N ILE A 69 8.19 7.38 5.93
CA ILE A 69 7.03 6.50 5.95
C ILE A 69 6.92 5.79 4.61
N ILE A 70 6.77 4.46 4.69
CA ILE A 70 6.51 3.62 3.52
C ILE A 70 5.16 2.99 3.75
N CYS A 71 4.21 3.23 2.85
CA CYS A 71 2.83 2.78 2.99
C CYS A 71 2.41 1.97 1.76
N VAL A 72 1.92 0.75 2.01
CA VAL A 72 1.41 -0.14 0.96
C VAL A 72 -0.04 -0.47 1.30
N PRO A 73 -1.01 0.37 0.86
CA PRO A 73 -2.41 0.20 1.28
C PRO A 73 -3.06 -1.08 0.76
N GLN A 74 -2.64 -1.57 -0.41
CA GLN A 74 -3.24 -2.74 -1.06
C GLN A 74 -2.13 -3.73 -1.38
N SER A 75 -1.70 -4.49 -0.38
CA SER A 75 -0.58 -5.42 -0.52
C SER A 75 -0.96 -6.76 -1.16
N ASN A 76 -2.26 -7.04 -1.30
CA ASN A 76 -2.75 -8.27 -1.95
C ASN A 76 -3.85 -7.91 -2.96
N PRO A 77 -3.50 -7.36 -4.13
CA PRO A 77 -4.50 -6.92 -5.10
C PRO A 77 -5.33 -8.07 -5.68
N MET A 78 -4.75 -9.26 -5.83
CA MET A 78 -5.50 -10.44 -6.31
C MET A 78 -6.55 -10.87 -5.29
N GLY A 79 -6.18 -10.89 -4.00
CA GLY A 79 -7.12 -11.22 -2.93
C GLY A 79 -8.21 -10.17 -2.79
N LEU A 80 -7.90 -8.90 -2.98
CA LEU A 80 -8.88 -7.81 -2.91
C LEU A 80 -9.92 -7.92 -4.02
N ASP A 81 -9.49 -8.25 -5.24
CA ASP A 81 -10.41 -8.48 -6.35
C ASP A 81 -11.37 -9.64 -6.09
N SER A 82 -10.88 -10.70 -5.46
CA SER A 82 -11.65 -11.88 -5.12
C SER A 82 -12.40 -11.76 -3.80
N GLN A 83 -12.00 -10.80 -2.96
CA GLN A 83 -12.53 -10.59 -1.60
C GLN A 83 -12.47 -11.85 -0.74
N ILE A 84 -11.31 -12.52 -0.78
CA ILE A 84 -11.03 -13.73 0.02
C ILE A 84 -9.78 -13.53 0.89
N MET A 85 -9.53 -14.46 1.81
CA MET A 85 -8.41 -14.39 2.75
C MET A 85 -7.04 -14.62 2.10
N GLY A 86 -7.00 -15.07 0.88
CA GLY A 86 -5.77 -15.34 0.14
C GLY A 86 -5.94 -14.99 -1.32
N VAL A 87 -5.06 -15.51 -2.15
CA VAL A 87 -5.16 -15.36 -3.60
C VAL A 87 -5.80 -16.59 -4.20
N GLN A 88 -6.40 -16.46 -5.40
CA GLN A 88 -7.09 -17.55 -6.06
C GLN A 88 -6.18 -18.73 -6.41
N SER A 89 -4.88 -18.50 -6.48
CA SER A 89 -3.89 -19.56 -6.72
C SER A 89 -3.61 -20.43 -5.49
N GLY A 90 -4.24 -20.16 -4.35
CA GLY A 90 -4.08 -20.95 -3.12
C GLY A 90 -3.00 -20.44 -2.18
N TYR A 91 -2.41 -19.30 -2.42
CA TYR A 91 -1.42 -18.68 -1.53
C TYR A 91 -2.09 -17.64 -0.61
N ASN A 92 -1.60 -17.58 0.60
CA ASN A 92 -2.00 -16.54 1.55
C ASN A 92 -1.02 -15.38 1.53
#